data_a40e5976e14efa86389f0228c4854962
#
_entry.id   a40e5976e14efa86389f0228c4854962
#
_cell.length_a   1.000
_cell.length_b   1.000
_cell.length_c   1.000
_cell.angle_alpha   90.00
_cell.angle_beta   90.00
_cell.angle_gamma   90.00
#
_symmetry.space_group_name_H-M   'P 1'
#
loop_
_entity.id
_entity.type
_entity.pdbx_description
1 polymer ?
#
loop_
_entity_poly.entity_id
_entity_poly.type
_entity_poly.pdbx_seq_one_letter_code
_entity_poly.pdbx_strand_id
1 'polypeptide(L)'
;MIIRKEKNRLRTYFHIGTGNYNSKTSKTYTDFGLLSCQPELGQDLIELFNYLTGFAKQQSYRKLLVAPVTLRHGIEKLIKREINYAKNGLKASIIAKMNSLVDPEIIKLLYIASQEGVKIELVIRGMCCLYPQKKDLSENIKYLKK
;
A
#
# COMPACT_ATOMS: atom_id res chain seq x y z
N MET A 1 2.03 9.83 16.57
CA MET A 1 2.45 8.75 17.47
C MET A 1 2.58 9.28 18.89
N ILE A 2 2.13 8.51 19.89
CA ILE A 2 2.23 8.83 21.33
C ILE A 2 2.74 7.58 22.03
N ILE A 3 3.77 7.72 22.88
CA ILE A 3 4.29 6.64 23.72
C ILE A 3 3.81 6.89 25.14
N ARG A 4 3.18 5.91 25.74
CA ARG A 4 2.55 6.01 27.04
C ARG A 4 3.03 4.89 27.97
N LYS A 5 3.35 5.23 29.21
CA LYS A 5 3.63 4.22 30.25
C LYS A 5 2.31 3.74 30.82
N GLU A 6 2.03 2.45 30.66
CA GLU A 6 0.84 1.78 31.20
C GLU A 6 1.25 0.63 32.09
N LYS A 7 0.83 0.68 33.36
CA LYS A 7 1.25 -0.29 34.38
C LYS A 7 2.78 -0.45 34.33
N ASN A 8 3.28 -1.60 33.85
CA ASN A 8 4.72 -1.91 33.84
C ASN A 8 5.34 -1.92 32.43
N ARG A 9 4.68 -1.38 31.39
CA ARG A 9 5.19 -1.37 30.02
C ARG A 9 4.94 -0.03 29.31
N LEU A 10 5.81 0.26 28.34
CA LEU A 10 5.56 1.32 27.38
C LEU A 10 4.66 0.81 26.25
N ARG A 11 3.67 1.61 25.87
CA ARG A 11 2.76 1.31 24.78
C ARG A 11 2.76 2.45 23.77
N THR A 12 2.93 2.10 22.52
CA THR A 12 2.93 3.06 21.40
C THR A 12 1.57 3.09 20.74
N TYR A 13 0.91 4.23 20.80
CA TYR A 13 -0.33 4.53 20.08
C TYR A 13 -0.01 5.35 18.85
N PHE A 14 -0.66 5.06 17.75
CA PHE A 14 -0.41 5.78 16.52
C PHE A 14 -1.65 5.88 15.64
N HIS A 15 -1.64 6.91 14.79
CA HIS A 15 -2.54 7.06 13.68
C HIS A 15 -1.73 7.10 12.38
N ILE A 16 -2.14 6.29 11.40
CA ILE A 16 -1.64 6.32 10.03
C ILE A 16 -2.83 6.60 9.14
N GLY A 17 -2.76 7.62 8.31
CA GLY A 17 -3.86 8.00 7.43
C GLY A 17 -3.40 8.30 6.01
N THR A 18 -4.32 8.12 5.06
CA THR A 18 -4.11 8.49 3.64
C THR A 18 -4.34 9.99 3.40
N GLY A 19 -5.00 10.66 4.34
CA GLY A 19 -5.39 12.05 4.23
C GLY A 19 -4.40 13.02 4.87
N ASN A 20 -4.55 14.29 4.53
CA ASN A 20 -3.80 15.38 5.12
C ASN A 20 -4.44 15.84 6.43
N TYR A 21 -3.63 16.17 7.44
CA TYR A 21 -4.09 16.84 8.65
C TYR A 21 -4.36 18.35 8.39
N ASN A 22 -5.26 18.62 7.44
CA ASN A 22 -5.67 19.96 7.06
C ASN A 22 -7.18 20.05 6.99
N SER A 23 -7.78 20.95 7.74
CA SER A 23 -9.24 21.08 7.89
C SER A 23 -9.99 21.43 6.58
N LYS A 24 -9.32 22.04 5.61
CA LYS A 24 -9.90 22.34 4.29
C LYS A 24 -9.85 21.14 3.37
N THR A 25 -8.66 20.51 3.21
CA THR A 25 -8.49 19.38 2.29
C THR A 25 -9.17 18.11 2.77
N SER A 26 -9.30 17.89 4.08
CA SER A 26 -9.99 16.74 4.65
C SER A 26 -11.49 16.68 4.31
N LYS A 27 -12.10 17.83 3.99
CA LYS A 27 -13.51 17.90 3.55
C LYS A 27 -13.70 17.53 2.08
N THR A 28 -12.63 17.53 1.30
CA THR A 28 -12.70 17.34 -0.17
C THR A 28 -12.50 15.87 -0.56
N TYR A 29 -11.76 15.11 0.25
CA TYR A 29 -11.36 13.75 -0.08
C TYR A 29 -11.93 12.74 0.93
N THR A 30 -12.17 11.52 0.45
CA THR A 30 -12.50 10.38 1.30
C THR A 30 -11.21 9.64 1.61
N ASP A 31 -10.83 9.61 2.88
CA ASP A 31 -9.58 9.04 3.36
C ASP A 31 -9.82 7.85 4.29
N PHE A 32 -8.76 7.04 4.46
CA PHE A 32 -8.71 5.98 5.45
C PHE A 32 -7.78 6.37 6.57
N GLY A 33 -8.13 6.01 7.80
CA GLY A 33 -7.30 6.18 8.98
C GLY A 33 -7.24 4.90 9.79
N LEU A 34 -6.04 4.54 10.23
CA LEU A 34 -5.78 3.42 11.13
C LEU A 34 -5.32 3.97 12.48
N LEU A 35 -6.15 3.81 13.50
CA LEU A 35 -5.76 4.02 14.91
C LEU A 35 -5.40 2.66 15.50
N SER A 36 -4.18 2.51 16.04
CA SER A 36 -3.72 1.23 16.55
C SER A 36 -2.64 1.39 17.62
N CYS A 37 -2.40 0.31 18.34
CA CYS A 37 -1.28 0.14 19.27
C CYS A 37 -0.59 -1.21 19.04
N GLN A 38 -0.71 -1.79 17.85
CA GLN A 38 -0.08 -3.07 17.51
C GLN A 38 1.45 -2.95 17.64
N PRO A 39 2.11 -3.85 18.43
CA PRO A 39 3.52 -3.69 18.76
C PRO A 39 4.46 -3.63 17.57
N GLU A 40 4.28 -4.49 16.56
CA GLU A 40 5.14 -4.53 15.36
C GLU A 40 5.09 -3.23 14.55
N LEU A 41 3.88 -2.69 14.33
CA LEU A 41 3.71 -1.39 13.65
C LEU A 41 4.23 -0.24 14.50
N GLY A 42 4.05 -0.30 15.83
CA GLY A 42 4.59 0.69 16.75
C GLY A 42 6.11 0.73 16.70
N GLN A 43 6.76 -0.43 16.64
CA GLN A 43 8.20 -0.53 16.51
C GLN A 43 8.70 0.01 15.16
N ASP A 44 8.06 -0.35 14.07
CA ASP A 44 8.38 0.18 12.74
C ASP A 44 8.26 1.71 12.69
N LEU A 45 7.27 2.28 13.37
CA LEU A 45 7.09 3.73 13.44
C LEU A 45 8.21 4.41 14.24
N ILE A 46 8.64 3.81 15.34
CA ILE A 46 9.79 4.33 16.11
C ILE A 46 11.04 4.32 15.22
N GLU A 47 11.29 3.23 14.51
CA GLU A 47 12.41 3.11 13.58
C GLU A 47 12.31 4.11 12.42
N LEU A 48 11.10 4.34 11.88
CA LEU A 48 10.85 5.36 10.86
C LEU A 48 11.15 6.78 11.37
N PHE A 49 10.72 7.13 12.58
CA PHE A 49 11.04 8.44 13.17
C PHE A 49 12.54 8.61 13.38
N ASN A 50 13.25 7.58 13.84
CA ASN A 50 14.70 7.60 13.97
C ASN A 50 15.39 7.77 12.62
N TYR A 51 14.90 7.14 11.56
CA TYR A 51 15.38 7.34 10.18
C TYR A 51 15.17 8.79 9.72
N LEU A 52 13.96 9.34 9.90
CA LEU A 52 13.62 10.71 9.49
C LEU A 52 14.41 11.79 10.24
N THR A 53 14.82 11.52 11.46
CA THR A 53 15.65 12.43 12.27
C THR A 53 17.15 12.23 12.11
N GLY A 54 17.56 11.32 11.23
CA GLY A 54 18.97 11.07 10.91
C GLY A 54 19.74 10.20 11.90
N PHE A 55 19.07 9.63 12.93
CA PHE A 55 19.72 8.80 13.94
C PHE A 55 20.05 7.38 13.48
N ALA A 56 19.39 6.88 12.45
CA ALA A 56 19.60 5.53 11.95
C ALA A 56 19.40 5.42 10.45
N LYS A 57 20.15 4.52 9.79
CA LYS A 57 19.86 4.07 8.42
C LYS A 57 19.00 2.83 8.48
N GLN A 58 17.70 2.99 8.26
CA GLN A 58 16.77 1.85 8.23
C GLN A 58 16.61 1.35 6.79
N GLN A 59 16.82 0.05 6.58
CA GLN A 59 16.70 -0.57 5.26
C GLN A 59 15.47 -1.48 5.11
N SER A 60 14.87 -1.89 6.20
CA SER A 60 13.70 -2.78 6.20
C SER A 60 12.79 -2.49 7.39
N TYR A 61 11.52 -2.81 7.22
CA TYR A 61 10.47 -2.71 8.23
C TYR A 61 9.71 -4.05 8.30
N ARG A 62 9.06 -4.33 9.42
CA ARG A 62 8.30 -5.58 9.63
C ARG A 62 6.98 -5.58 8.87
N LYS A 63 6.26 -4.47 8.95
CA LYS A 63 4.91 -4.29 8.41
C LYS A 63 4.80 -3.07 7.50
N LEU A 64 5.54 -2.00 7.77
CA LEU A 64 5.47 -0.78 6.99
C LEU A 64 6.20 -0.92 5.65
N LEU A 65 5.62 -0.32 4.63
CA LEU A 65 6.26 -0.06 3.35
C LEU A 65 6.52 1.45 3.24
N VAL A 66 7.78 1.81 3.22
CA VAL A 66 8.22 3.22 3.28
C VAL A 66 8.81 3.66 1.94
N ALA A 67 8.26 4.71 1.37
CA ALA A 67 8.81 5.33 0.17
C ALA A 67 10.00 6.26 0.51
N PRO A 68 11.06 6.30 -0.32
CA PRO A 68 11.29 5.48 -1.53
C PRO A 68 11.91 4.12 -1.23
N VAL A 69 12.24 3.80 0.03
CA VAL A 69 13.15 2.71 0.42
C VAL A 69 12.57 1.32 0.15
N THR A 70 11.36 1.03 0.66
CA THR A 70 10.79 -0.33 0.62
C THR A 70 9.45 -0.43 -0.11
N LEU A 71 8.77 0.70 -0.35
CA LEU A 71 7.38 0.69 -0.85
C LEU A 71 7.25 -0.03 -2.20
N ARG A 72 8.04 0.38 -3.19
CA ARG A 72 7.95 -0.15 -4.55
C ARG A 72 8.19 -1.66 -4.58
N HIS A 73 9.30 -2.10 -3.99
CA HIS A 73 9.66 -3.51 -3.92
C HIS A 73 8.65 -4.34 -3.11
N GLY A 74 8.10 -3.77 -2.04
CA GLY A 74 7.05 -4.41 -1.25
C GLY A 74 5.77 -4.64 -2.06
N ILE A 75 5.34 -3.65 -2.85
CA ILE A 75 4.17 -3.79 -3.73
C ILE A 75 4.42 -4.84 -4.83
N GLU A 76 5.60 -4.85 -5.46
CA GLU A 76 5.98 -5.90 -6.41
C GLU A 76 5.88 -7.30 -5.80
N LYS A 77 6.37 -7.46 -4.57
CA LYS A 77 6.28 -8.72 -3.83
C LYS A 77 4.85 -9.17 -3.59
N LEU A 78 3.97 -8.23 -3.21
CA LEU A 78 2.55 -8.52 -2.99
C LEU A 78 1.85 -8.93 -4.29
N ILE A 79 2.09 -8.25 -5.40
CA ILE A 79 1.53 -8.62 -6.71
C ILE A 79 2.02 -10.01 -7.13
N LYS A 80 3.33 -10.28 -7.01
CA LYS A 80 3.91 -11.60 -7.32
C LYS A 80 3.34 -12.72 -6.45
N ARG A 81 2.99 -12.44 -5.19
CA ARG A 81 2.31 -13.39 -4.31
C ARG A 81 0.94 -13.76 -4.85
N GLU A 82 0.12 -12.79 -5.27
CA GLU A 82 -1.20 -13.04 -5.84
C GLU A 82 -1.10 -13.81 -7.17
N ILE A 83 -0.11 -13.52 -8.01
CA ILE A 83 0.19 -14.30 -9.22
C ILE A 83 0.45 -15.78 -8.86
N ASN A 84 1.28 -16.03 -7.85
CA ASN A 84 1.58 -17.38 -7.41
C ASN A 84 0.35 -18.10 -6.85
N TYR A 85 -0.53 -17.41 -6.13
CA TYR A 85 -1.78 -17.98 -5.65
C TYR A 85 -2.68 -18.39 -6.82
N ALA A 86 -2.85 -17.53 -7.82
CA ALA A 86 -3.62 -17.86 -9.01
C ALA A 86 -3.06 -19.05 -9.77
N LYS A 87 -1.73 -19.11 -9.99
CA LYS A 87 -1.06 -20.25 -10.63
C LYS A 87 -1.27 -21.59 -9.92
N ASN A 88 -1.44 -21.56 -8.60
CA ASN A 88 -1.70 -22.74 -7.80
C ASN A 88 -3.22 -23.02 -7.62
N GLY A 89 -4.09 -22.39 -8.41
CA GLY A 89 -5.53 -22.56 -8.34
C GLY A 89 -6.19 -21.98 -7.09
N LEU A 90 -5.48 -21.15 -6.33
CA LEU A 90 -6.02 -20.47 -5.17
C LEU A 90 -6.73 -19.17 -5.56
N LYS A 91 -7.68 -18.75 -4.74
CA LYS A 91 -8.36 -17.46 -4.93
C LYS A 91 -7.35 -16.31 -4.76
N ALA A 92 -7.19 -15.50 -5.80
CA ALA A 92 -6.29 -14.37 -5.82
C ALA A 92 -7.01 -13.09 -6.25
N SER A 93 -6.74 -11.98 -5.55
CA SER A 93 -7.35 -10.70 -5.89
C SER A 93 -6.50 -9.52 -5.42
N ILE A 94 -6.59 -8.41 -6.15
CA ILE A 94 -5.94 -7.14 -5.82
C ILE A 94 -6.99 -6.05 -5.84
N ILE A 95 -7.14 -5.30 -4.75
CA ILE A 95 -7.95 -4.10 -4.68
C ILE A 95 -7.04 -2.95 -4.29
N ALA A 96 -6.95 -1.93 -5.13
CA ALA A 96 -6.05 -0.82 -4.90
C ALA A 96 -6.69 0.54 -5.21
N LYS A 97 -6.50 1.49 -4.30
CA LYS A 97 -6.86 2.91 -4.49
C LYS A 97 -5.61 3.76 -4.43
N MET A 98 -5.41 4.60 -5.43
CA MET A 98 -4.21 5.44 -5.53
C MET A 98 -4.47 6.74 -6.29
N ASN A 99 -3.55 7.68 -6.14
CA ASN A 99 -3.64 8.95 -6.85
C ASN A 99 -3.34 8.78 -8.35
N SER A 100 -2.27 8.04 -8.69
CA SER A 100 -1.84 7.82 -10.07
C SER A 100 -1.18 6.46 -10.23
N LEU A 101 -1.27 5.88 -11.42
CA LEU A 101 -0.61 4.64 -11.80
C LEU A 101 0.15 4.87 -13.11
N VAL A 102 1.45 5.15 -12.99
CA VAL A 102 2.33 5.53 -14.11
C VAL A 102 3.63 4.72 -14.16
N ASP A 103 3.94 3.92 -13.14
CA ASP A 103 5.14 3.08 -13.10
C ASP A 103 4.99 1.91 -14.10
N PRO A 104 5.84 1.83 -15.15
CA PRO A 104 5.68 0.85 -16.21
C PRO A 104 5.88 -0.59 -15.73
N GLU A 105 6.78 -0.82 -14.76
CA GLU A 105 7.04 -2.18 -14.25
C GLU A 105 5.89 -2.68 -13.37
N ILE A 106 5.29 -1.80 -12.55
CA ILE A 106 4.08 -2.14 -11.78
C ILE A 106 2.91 -2.43 -12.73
N ILE A 107 2.73 -1.62 -13.78
CA ILE A 107 1.69 -1.85 -14.80
C ILE A 107 1.90 -3.19 -15.49
N LYS A 108 3.13 -3.52 -15.89
CA LYS A 108 3.49 -4.80 -16.48
C LYS A 108 3.16 -5.98 -15.56
N LEU A 109 3.49 -5.87 -14.27
CA LEU A 109 3.14 -6.91 -13.28
C LEU A 109 1.63 -7.08 -13.11
N LEU A 110 0.85 -5.99 -13.15
CA LEU A 110 -0.61 -6.05 -13.11
C LEU A 110 -1.19 -6.73 -14.35
N TYR A 111 -0.62 -6.51 -15.53
CA TYR A 111 -1.00 -7.24 -16.74
C TYR A 111 -0.72 -8.75 -16.60
N ILE A 112 0.47 -9.13 -16.15
CA ILE A 112 0.81 -10.53 -15.89
C ILE A 112 -0.16 -11.13 -14.86
N ALA A 113 -0.47 -10.42 -13.79
CA ALA A 113 -1.42 -10.87 -12.79
C ALA A 113 -2.82 -11.10 -13.39
N SER A 114 -3.29 -10.20 -14.26
CA SER A 114 -4.55 -10.36 -14.97
C SER A 114 -4.57 -11.58 -15.88
N GLN A 115 -3.50 -11.82 -16.63
CA GLN A 115 -3.35 -12.97 -17.53
C GLN A 115 -3.35 -14.30 -16.76
N GLU A 116 -2.81 -14.31 -15.54
CA GLU A 116 -2.81 -15.48 -14.64
C GLU A 116 -4.15 -15.65 -13.87
N GLY A 117 -5.16 -14.82 -14.16
CA GLY A 117 -6.50 -14.95 -13.57
C GLY A 117 -6.72 -14.21 -12.26
N VAL A 118 -5.79 -13.37 -11.80
CA VAL A 118 -5.98 -12.52 -10.62
C VAL A 118 -7.06 -11.48 -10.90
N LYS A 119 -8.07 -11.39 -10.03
CA LYS A 119 -9.10 -10.33 -10.12
C LYS A 119 -8.55 -9.02 -9.57
N ILE A 120 -8.56 -7.97 -10.39
CA ILE A 120 -7.95 -6.68 -10.03
C ILE A 120 -8.99 -5.57 -10.13
N GLU A 121 -9.14 -4.82 -9.05
CA GLU A 121 -10.02 -3.65 -8.98
C GLU A 121 -9.20 -2.41 -8.61
N LEU A 122 -9.17 -1.43 -9.50
CA LEU A 122 -8.38 -0.21 -9.34
C LEU A 122 -9.29 1.01 -9.25
N VAL A 123 -9.06 1.85 -8.23
CA VAL A 123 -9.66 3.18 -8.10
C VAL A 123 -8.55 4.21 -8.21
N ILE A 124 -8.48 4.93 -9.33
CA ILE A 124 -7.40 5.89 -9.60
C ILE A 124 -8.01 7.26 -9.84
N ARG A 125 -7.53 8.25 -9.07
CA ARG A 125 -8.06 9.61 -9.13
C ARG A 125 -7.47 10.45 -10.26
N GLY A 126 -6.19 10.29 -10.54
CA GLY A 126 -5.44 11.10 -11.50
C GLY A 126 -5.00 10.31 -12.72
N MET A 127 -3.70 10.40 -13.03
CA MET A 127 -3.12 9.79 -14.20
C MET A 127 -3.09 8.26 -14.13
N CYS A 128 -3.54 7.60 -15.19
CA CYS A 128 -3.47 6.15 -15.34
C CYS A 128 -2.93 5.81 -16.72
N CYS A 129 -1.77 5.14 -16.77
CA CYS A 129 -1.16 4.66 -17.99
C CYS A 129 -1.48 3.18 -18.27
N LEU A 130 -2.31 2.54 -17.43
CA LEU A 130 -2.78 1.17 -17.63
C LEU A 130 -4.04 1.19 -18.49
N TYR A 131 -4.12 0.28 -19.47
CA TYR A 131 -5.29 0.06 -20.33
C TYR A 131 -6.11 -1.12 -19.78
N PRO A 132 -7.29 -0.90 -19.19
CA PRO A 132 -8.08 -1.95 -18.58
C PRO A 132 -8.95 -2.71 -19.58
N GLN A 133 -9.43 -3.89 -19.22
CA GLN A 133 -10.44 -4.69 -19.93
C GLN A 133 -10.11 -4.99 -21.41
N LYS A 134 -8.84 -5.07 -21.74
CA LYS A 134 -8.38 -5.46 -23.08
C LYS A 134 -8.22 -6.98 -23.14
N LYS A 135 -8.77 -7.59 -24.18
CA LYS A 135 -8.68 -9.02 -24.47
C LYS A 135 -7.21 -9.49 -24.46
N ASP A 136 -6.96 -10.65 -23.89
CA ASP A 136 -5.65 -11.31 -23.75
C ASP A 136 -4.59 -10.51 -22.97
N LEU A 137 -4.95 -9.35 -22.36
CA LEU A 137 -4.01 -8.52 -21.63
C LEU A 137 -4.50 -8.15 -20.21
N SER A 138 -5.68 -7.55 -20.12
CA SER A 138 -6.17 -6.95 -18.89
C SER A 138 -7.66 -7.23 -18.63
N GLU A 139 -8.16 -8.36 -19.07
CA GLU A 139 -9.57 -8.76 -18.98
C GLU A 139 -10.06 -8.76 -17.52
N ASN A 140 -9.19 -9.15 -16.59
CA ASN A 140 -9.50 -9.23 -15.17
C ASN A 140 -9.24 -7.93 -14.40
N ILE A 141 -8.92 -6.82 -15.10
CA ILE A 141 -8.68 -5.51 -14.48
C ILE A 141 -9.91 -4.62 -14.67
N LYS A 142 -10.59 -4.32 -13.57
CA LYS A 142 -11.63 -3.29 -13.51
C LYS A 142 -11.01 -1.98 -13.04
N TYR A 143 -11.31 -0.91 -13.75
CA TYR A 143 -10.83 0.44 -13.44
C TYR A 143 -12.00 1.40 -13.22
N LEU A 144 -11.99 2.08 -12.08
CA LEU A 144 -12.92 3.14 -11.74
C LEU A 144 -12.16 4.46 -11.63
N LYS A 145 -12.46 5.39 -12.51
CA LYS A 145 -11.98 6.77 -12.42
C LYS A 145 -12.89 7.51 -11.45
N LYS A 146 -12.31 8.15 -10.45
CA LYS A 146 -13.07 8.99 -9.51
C LYS A 146 -12.86 10.47 -9.81
#